data_4e86796cdcb6b528d1018cac21420164
#
_entry.id   4e86796cdcb6b528d1018cac21420164
#
_cell.length_a   1.000
_cell.length_b   1.000
_cell.length_c   1.000
_cell.angle_alpha   90.00
_cell.angle_beta   90.00
_cell.angle_gamma   90.00
#
_symmetry.space_group_name_H-M   'P 1'
#
loop_
_entity.id
_entity.type
_entity.pdbx_description
1 polymer ?
#
loop_
_entity_poly.entity_id
_entity_poly.type
_entity_poly.pdbx_seq_one_letter_code
_entity_poly.pdbx_strand_id
1 'polypeptide(L)'
;MATSKINGRAKGKKAELELAQLLRNQGHLDARRGCQYNGLNGDADVIGVKGIHIECKRQEKVYDEAWMKQAEGDVRKGDIPVVIYRRNHEKWKLLIRQDLADIIWQTLTEEQKLSIRDRVKGLYP
;
A
#
# COMPACT_ATOMS: atom_id res chain seq x y z
N MET A 1 -17.25 -24.20 -4.39
CA MET A 1 -18.49 -23.55 -3.98
C MET A 1 -18.52 -22.12 -4.48
N ALA A 2 -19.65 -21.74 -5.05
CA ALA A 2 -19.83 -20.41 -5.66
C ALA A 2 -19.62 -19.23 -4.69
N THR A 3 -19.77 -19.48 -3.40
CA THR A 3 -19.63 -18.47 -2.35
C THR A 3 -18.23 -17.91 -2.17
N SER A 4 -17.18 -18.67 -2.56
CA SER A 4 -15.80 -18.22 -2.35
C SER A 4 -15.41 -17.06 -3.27
N LYS A 5 -15.90 -17.01 -4.51
CA LYS A 5 -15.61 -15.91 -5.45
C LYS A 5 -16.30 -14.60 -5.02
N ILE A 6 -17.55 -14.69 -4.57
CA ILE A 6 -18.34 -13.55 -4.10
C ILE A 6 -17.68 -12.99 -2.83
N ASN A 7 -17.31 -13.89 -1.91
CA ASN A 7 -16.62 -13.53 -0.68
C ASN A 7 -15.24 -12.90 -0.94
N GLY A 8 -14.54 -13.36 -1.98
CA GLY A 8 -13.24 -12.82 -2.35
C GLY A 8 -13.34 -11.36 -2.82
N ARG A 9 -14.33 -11.02 -3.65
CA ARG A 9 -14.57 -9.65 -4.11
C ARG A 9 -14.98 -8.72 -2.97
N ALA A 10 -15.91 -9.18 -2.13
CA ALA A 10 -16.35 -8.42 -0.98
C ALA A 10 -15.22 -8.20 0.01
N LYS A 11 -14.39 -9.22 0.24
CA LYS A 11 -13.22 -9.14 1.11
C LYS A 11 -12.19 -8.16 0.57
N GLY A 12 -11.95 -8.17 -0.75
CA GLY A 12 -11.02 -7.25 -1.41
C GLY A 12 -11.48 -5.80 -1.28
N LYS A 13 -12.75 -5.52 -1.58
CA LYS A 13 -13.32 -4.18 -1.43
C LYS A 13 -13.26 -3.71 0.02
N LYS A 14 -13.59 -4.58 0.96
CA LYS A 14 -13.55 -4.26 2.39
C LYS A 14 -12.12 -3.93 2.84
N ALA A 15 -11.14 -4.70 2.37
CA ALA A 15 -9.73 -4.46 2.68
C ALA A 15 -9.27 -3.10 2.14
N GLU A 16 -9.63 -2.75 0.90
CA GLU A 16 -9.28 -1.46 0.30
C GLU A 16 -9.91 -0.30 1.07
N LEU A 17 -11.17 -0.43 1.49
CA LEU A 17 -11.84 0.59 2.31
C LEU A 17 -11.19 0.74 3.68
N GLU A 18 -10.83 -0.39 4.29
CA GLU A 18 -10.13 -0.40 5.59
C GLU A 18 -8.76 0.28 5.49
N LEU A 19 -7.99 -0.04 4.45
CA LEU A 19 -6.69 0.58 4.23
C LEU A 19 -6.82 2.08 3.96
N ALA A 20 -7.79 2.48 3.14
CA ALA A 20 -8.02 3.90 2.86
C ALA A 20 -8.35 4.66 4.16
N GLN A 21 -9.15 4.06 5.05
CA GLN A 21 -9.46 4.67 6.34
C GLN A 21 -8.21 4.79 7.22
N LEU A 22 -7.37 3.76 7.26
CA LEU A 22 -6.11 3.80 7.99
C LEU A 22 -5.22 4.95 7.50
N LEU A 23 -5.09 5.08 6.19
CA LEU A 23 -4.26 6.13 5.59
C LEU A 23 -4.81 7.53 5.90
N ARG A 24 -6.14 7.70 5.86
CA ARG A 24 -6.75 8.98 6.28
C ARG A 24 -6.43 9.30 7.74
N ASN A 25 -6.51 8.29 8.61
CA ASN A 25 -6.18 8.46 10.03
C ASN A 25 -4.71 8.82 10.25
N GLN A 26 -3.85 8.42 9.32
CA GLN A 26 -2.42 8.76 9.34
C GLN A 26 -2.12 10.13 8.73
N GLY A 27 -3.13 10.87 8.27
CA GLY A 27 -2.97 12.21 7.72
C GLY A 27 -3.08 12.31 6.20
N HIS A 28 -3.28 11.21 5.50
CA HIS A 28 -3.49 11.20 4.05
C HIS A 28 -4.98 11.39 3.76
N LEU A 29 -5.45 12.62 3.88
CA LEU A 29 -6.88 12.95 3.92
C LEU A 29 -7.64 12.59 2.64
N ASP A 30 -6.94 12.56 1.50
CA ASP A 30 -7.54 12.23 0.21
C ASP A 30 -7.52 10.73 -0.12
N ALA A 31 -6.99 9.90 0.76
CA ALA A 31 -6.90 8.46 0.53
C ALA A 31 -8.30 7.85 0.40
N ARG A 32 -8.50 7.10 -0.66
CA ARG A 32 -9.78 6.47 -0.96
C ARG A 32 -9.58 5.25 -1.86
N ARG A 33 -10.58 4.41 -1.92
CA ARG A 33 -10.57 3.28 -2.83
C ARG A 33 -10.51 3.76 -4.27
N GLY A 34 -9.64 3.16 -5.08
CA GLY A 34 -9.52 3.46 -6.51
C GLY A 34 -10.73 2.95 -7.28
N CYS A 35 -11.01 3.61 -8.43
CA CYS A 35 -12.04 3.17 -9.35
C CYS A 35 -11.43 2.26 -10.40
N GLN A 36 -11.82 0.97 -10.39
CA GLN A 36 -11.35 0.00 -11.38
C GLN A 36 -12.51 -0.29 -12.35
N TYR A 37 -12.84 0.69 -13.19
CA TYR A 37 -13.90 0.52 -14.16
C TYR A 37 -13.38 -0.07 -15.46
N ASN A 38 -14.17 -0.98 -16.06
CA ASN A 38 -14.04 -1.41 -17.45
C ASN A 38 -12.70 -2.05 -17.81
N GLY A 39 -12.03 -2.67 -16.85
CA GLY A 39 -10.74 -3.29 -17.11
C GLY A 39 -9.65 -2.31 -17.50
N LEU A 40 -9.84 -1.01 -17.26
CA LEU A 40 -8.79 -0.02 -17.45
C LEU A 40 -7.67 -0.29 -16.47
N ASN A 41 -6.50 -0.62 -17.00
CA ASN A 41 -5.30 -0.82 -16.23
C ASN A 41 -4.77 0.53 -15.76
N GLY A 42 -4.23 0.58 -14.57
CA GLY A 42 -3.46 1.70 -14.11
C GLY A 42 -3.96 2.40 -12.87
N ASP A 43 -5.21 2.14 -12.44
CA ASP A 43 -5.65 2.66 -11.15
C ASP A 43 -5.16 1.73 -10.03
N ALA A 44 -4.48 2.32 -9.06
CA ALA A 44 -4.13 1.62 -7.85
C ALA A 44 -5.39 1.24 -7.06
N ASP A 45 -5.28 0.23 -6.21
CA ASP A 45 -6.39 -0.21 -5.35
C ASP A 45 -6.82 0.89 -4.37
N VAL A 46 -5.86 1.67 -3.88
CA VAL A 46 -6.09 2.85 -3.04
C VAL A 46 -5.36 4.03 -3.68
N ILE A 47 -6.06 5.13 -3.83
CA ILE A 47 -5.56 6.36 -4.44
C ILE A 47 -5.63 7.52 -3.45
N GLY A 48 -5.06 8.67 -3.83
CA GLY A 48 -5.10 9.87 -3.00
C GLY A 48 -3.87 10.07 -2.13
N VAL A 49 -2.86 9.21 -2.25
CA VAL A 49 -1.54 9.44 -1.66
C VAL A 49 -0.58 9.78 -2.81
N LYS A 50 -0.26 11.05 -2.95
CA LYS A 50 0.47 11.56 -4.11
C LYS A 50 1.84 10.90 -4.26
N GLY A 51 2.14 10.46 -5.48
CA GLY A 51 3.44 9.88 -5.82
C GLY A 51 3.60 8.42 -5.49
N ILE A 52 2.59 7.78 -4.92
CA ILE A 52 2.65 6.38 -4.51
C ILE A 52 1.51 5.60 -5.17
N HIS A 53 1.88 4.50 -5.84
CA HIS A 53 0.92 3.55 -6.41
C HIS A 53 0.72 2.40 -5.42
N ILE A 54 -0.47 2.27 -4.85
CA ILE A 54 -0.76 1.33 -3.77
C ILE A 54 -1.60 0.16 -4.27
N GLU A 55 -1.03 -1.05 -4.21
CA GLU A 55 -1.76 -2.30 -4.32
C GLU A 55 -2.09 -2.80 -2.91
N CYS A 56 -3.33 -3.17 -2.69
CA CYS A 56 -3.82 -3.64 -1.40
C CYS A 56 -4.07 -5.14 -1.44
N LYS A 57 -3.51 -5.87 -0.49
CA LYS A 57 -3.71 -7.32 -0.38
C LYS A 57 -4.10 -7.69 1.05
N ARG A 58 -5.09 -8.54 1.17
CA ARG A 58 -5.49 -9.11 2.46
C ARG A 58 -5.73 -10.60 2.27
N GLN A 59 -4.69 -11.38 2.49
CA GLN A 59 -4.67 -12.82 2.28
C GLN A 59 -3.80 -13.48 3.35
N GLU A 60 -4.10 -14.74 3.66
CA GLU A 60 -3.29 -15.52 4.60
C GLU A 60 -1.98 -15.99 3.96
N LYS A 61 -2.00 -16.32 2.67
CA LYS A 61 -0.79 -16.62 1.92
C LYS A 61 -0.20 -15.36 1.34
N VAL A 62 1.11 -15.19 1.49
CA VAL A 62 1.84 -14.02 0.99
C VAL A 62 2.58 -14.41 -0.28
N TYR A 63 2.28 -13.70 -1.36
CA TYR A 63 2.92 -13.86 -2.66
C TYR A 63 3.65 -12.56 -3.01
N ASP A 64 4.65 -12.24 -2.21
CA ASP A 64 5.32 -10.95 -2.24
C ASP A 64 5.85 -10.57 -3.62
N GLU A 65 6.57 -11.46 -4.29
CA GLU A 65 7.15 -11.18 -5.61
C GLU A 65 6.08 -10.97 -6.67
N ALA A 66 5.04 -11.82 -6.70
CA ALA A 66 3.94 -11.67 -7.65
C ALA A 66 3.19 -10.35 -7.43
N TRP A 67 2.95 -10.00 -6.18
CA TRP A 67 2.28 -8.74 -5.83
C TRP A 67 3.11 -7.52 -6.24
N MET A 68 4.42 -7.57 -6.00
CA MET A 68 5.33 -6.49 -6.40
C MET A 68 5.35 -6.32 -7.92
N LYS A 69 5.41 -7.43 -8.67
CA LYS A 69 5.38 -7.38 -10.13
C LYS A 69 4.07 -6.78 -10.64
N GLN A 70 2.96 -7.09 -10.01
CA GLN A 70 1.67 -6.50 -10.35
C GLN A 70 1.69 -4.98 -10.16
N ALA A 71 2.15 -4.52 -9.01
CA ALA A 71 2.26 -3.09 -8.72
C ALA A 71 3.19 -2.39 -9.72
N GLU A 72 4.34 -2.99 -10.00
CA GLU A 72 5.31 -2.44 -10.95
C GLU A 72 4.78 -2.39 -12.37
N GLY A 73 3.96 -3.38 -12.76
CA GLY A 73 3.35 -3.43 -14.08
C GLY A 73 2.29 -2.34 -14.30
N ASP A 74 1.64 -1.92 -13.25
CA ASP A 74 0.53 -0.96 -13.29
C ASP A 74 0.94 0.47 -12.93
N VAL A 75 2.14 0.65 -12.39
CA VAL A 75 2.57 1.95 -11.87
C VAL A 75 2.77 2.97 -12.99
N ARG A 76 2.32 4.20 -12.74
CA ARG A 76 2.58 5.34 -13.63
C ARG A 76 4.03 5.78 -13.49
N LYS A 77 4.58 6.30 -14.60
CA LYS A 77 5.94 6.84 -14.59
C LYS A 77 6.08 7.92 -13.52
N GLY A 78 7.07 7.76 -12.66
CA GLY A 78 7.36 8.69 -11.57
C GLY A 78 6.71 8.35 -10.24
N ASP A 79 5.74 7.44 -10.23
CA ASP A 79 5.14 6.98 -8.98
C ASP A 79 5.91 5.79 -8.41
N ILE A 80 5.84 5.63 -7.11
CA ILE A 80 6.53 4.56 -6.38
C ILE A 80 5.56 3.40 -6.18
N PRO A 81 5.81 2.22 -6.79
CA PRO A 81 4.94 1.06 -6.57
C PRO A 81 5.18 0.46 -5.20
N VAL A 82 4.12 0.26 -4.45
CA VAL A 82 4.15 -0.40 -3.15
C VAL A 82 2.99 -1.37 -3.02
N VAL A 83 3.16 -2.38 -2.19
CA VAL A 83 2.09 -3.28 -1.79
C VAL A 83 1.88 -3.11 -0.29
N ILE A 84 0.66 -2.80 0.11
CA ILE A 84 0.30 -2.72 1.53
C ILE A 84 -0.63 -3.89 1.81
N TYR A 85 -0.24 -4.75 2.72
CA TYR A 85 -0.93 -6.00 2.96
C TYR A 85 -0.98 -6.36 4.44
N ARG A 86 -1.91 -7.23 4.78
CA ARG A 86 -1.93 -7.89 6.09
C ARG A 86 -2.62 -9.25 6.01
N ARG A 87 -2.31 -10.07 6.96
CA ARG A 87 -3.08 -11.27 7.30
C ARG A 87 -4.14 -10.92 8.35
N ASN A 88 -5.03 -11.85 8.64
CA ASN A 88 -5.98 -11.67 9.73
C ASN A 88 -5.23 -11.45 11.05
N HIS A 89 -5.75 -10.54 11.86
CA HIS A 89 -5.20 -10.21 13.19
C HIS A 89 -3.76 -9.68 13.20
N GLU A 90 -3.23 -9.29 12.04
CA GLU A 90 -1.93 -8.66 11.93
C GLU A 90 -2.03 -7.19 11.56
N LYS A 91 -1.00 -6.42 11.89
CA LYS A 91 -0.86 -5.04 11.43
C LYS A 91 -0.54 -5.02 9.94
N TRP A 92 -0.91 -3.94 9.29
CA TRP A 92 -0.54 -3.69 7.91
C TRP A 92 0.98 -3.60 7.76
N LYS A 93 1.48 -4.18 6.68
CA LYS A 93 2.88 -4.15 6.28
C LYS A 93 3.00 -3.55 4.90
N LEU A 94 4.14 -2.97 4.61
CA LEU A 94 4.43 -2.38 3.32
C LEU A 94 5.59 -3.12 2.66
N LEU A 95 5.38 -3.52 1.39
CA LEU A 95 6.43 -4.05 0.54
C LEU A 95 6.88 -2.95 -0.41
N ILE A 96 8.17 -2.74 -0.48
CA ILE A 96 8.81 -1.82 -1.41
C ILE A 96 10.14 -2.44 -1.83
N ARG A 97 10.58 -2.18 -3.07
CA ARG A 97 11.91 -2.63 -3.48
C ARG A 97 12.99 -1.91 -2.67
N GLN A 98 14.00 -2.65 -2.28
CA GLN A 98 15.05 -2.11 -1.41
C GLN A 98 15.77 -0.92 -2.05
N ASP A 99 16.03 -0.98 -3.37
CA ASP A 99 16.67 0.12 -4.08
C ASP A 99 15.84 1.41 -4.08
N LEU A 100 14.51 1.29 -4.18
CA LEU A 100 13.62 2.45 -4.04
C LEU A 100 13.61 3.01 -2.63
N ALA A 101 13.59 2.14 -1.63
CA ALA A 101 13.69 2.55 -0.24
C ALA A 101 15.00 3.29 0.02
N ASP A 102 16.09 2.81 -0.57
CA ASP A 102 17.39 3.47 -0.45
C ASP A 102 17.40 4.86 -1.11
N ILE A 103 16.81 4.98 -2.30
CA ILE A 103 16.67 6.28 -2.97
C ILE A 103 15.91 7.26 -2.06
N ILE A 104 14.81 6.83 -1.48
CA ILE A 104 14.03 7.66 -0.57
C ILE A 104 14.90 8.10 0.62
N TRP A 105 15.58 7.14 1.25
CA TRP A 105 16.43 7.43 2.40
C TRP A 105 17.53 8.42 2.08
N GLN A 106 18.23 8.23 0.95
CA GLN A 106 19.31 9.13 0.53
C GLN A 106 18.82 10.53 0.17
N THR A 107 17.57 10.65 -0.26
CA THR A 107 16.96 11.95 -0.62
C THR A 107 16.61 12.78 0.62
N LEU A 108 16.42 12.14 1.76
CA LEU A 108 16.08 12.83 3.01
C LEU A 108 17.26 13.67 3.51
N THR A 109 16.95 14.84 4.04
CA THR A 109 17.94 15.66 4.74
C THR A 109 18.33 15.02 6.07
N GLU A 110 19.44 15.41 6.66
CA GLU A 110 19.83 14.94 8.00
C GLU A 110 18.78 15.30 9.04
N GLU A 111 18.17 16.48 8.94
CA GLU A 111 17.08 16.91 9.82
C GLU A 111 15.87 15.97 9.69
N GLN A 112 15.49 15.61 8.46
CA GLN A 112 14.37 14.68 8.22
C GLN A 112 14.67 13.31 8.82
N LYS A 113 15.90 12.81 8.66
CA LYS A 113 16.32 11.53 9.25
C LYS A 113 16.23 11.54 10.76
N LEU A 114 16.65 12.65 11.39
CA LEU A 114 16.54 12.81 12.85
C LEU A 114 15.07 12.82 13.30
N SER A 115 14.22 13.49 12.55
CA SER A 115 12.78 13.51 12.84
C SER A 115 12.18 12.09 12.78
N ILE A 116 12.57 11.31 11.79
CA ILE A 116 12.14 9.90 11.68
C ILE A 116 12.60 9.11 12.91
N ARG A 117 13.86 9.25 13.31
CA ARG A 117 14.40 8.57 14.50
C ARG A 117 13.60 8.88 15.76
N ASP A 118 13.25 10.13 15.95
CA ASP A 118 12.48 10.55 17.13
C ASP A 118 11.09 9.93 17.16
N ARG A 119 10.43 9.85 16.00
CA ARG A 119 9.12 9.21 15.88
C ARG A 119 9.21 7.70 16.10
N VAL A 120 10.25 7.05 15.58
CA VAL A 120 10.46 5.60 15.71
C VAL A 120 10.68 5.21 17.18
N LYS A 121 11.34 6.05 17.97
CA LYS A 121 11.52 5.81 19.41
C LYS A 121 10.18 5.61 20.15
N GLY A 122 9.12 6.27 19.70
CA GLY A 122 7.78 6.10 20.27
C GLY A 122 7.13 4.77 19.90
N LEU A 123 7.55 4.15 18.79
CA LEU A 123 7.00 2.88 18.31
C LEU A 123 7.75 1.66 18.91
N TYR A 124 9.03 1.81 19.13
CA TYR A 124 9.91 0.74 19.64
C TYR A 124 10.66 1.23 20.87
N PRO A 125 9.94 1.33 21.99
CA PRO A 125 10.54 1.81 23.25
C PRO A 125 11.59 0.85 23.85
#